data_84a9647171f4b21501ed9322bc44bd67
#
_entry.id   84a9647171f4b21501ed9322bc44bd67
#
_cell.length_a   1.000
_cell.length_b   1.000
_cell.length_c   1.000
_cell.angle_alpha   90.00
_cell.angle_beta   90.00
_cell.angle_gamma   90.00
#
_symmetry.space_group_name_H-M   'P 1'
#
loop_
_entity.id
_entity.type
_entity.pdbx_description
1 polymer ?
#
loop_
_entity_poly.entity_id
_entity_poly.type
_entity_poly.pdbx_seq_one_letter_code
_entity_poly.pdbx_strand_id
1 'polypeptide(L)'
;YVSHLGDLIKRIVLTKGGLIATDIDASSFTEFDTATTTIQYGDLGYYVPEGENILNVLDELISSLGAFYTFDRAGKLVVGVLTEPSVTAKETFTDIELISISRRSVGIPSVSQTVGTRKQWKVFSEGDMAGAVLSDEPYRNRLENEFVDESYEDLTVKTKHLLAEEAEKVDTYLTCNCLGYEEAKRKQTLYGVERDLFKIKVKTQPFMLELNDTIQIKLDRYGLDNGKNMRIVSLNEDALKNEVTMEVWG
;
A
#
# COMPACT_ATOMS: atom_id res chain seq x y z
N TYR A 1 0.80 -17.90 -17.98
CA TYR A 1 -0.18 -17.00 -17.39
C TYR A 1 0.15 -16.78 -15.91
N VAL A 2 0.16 -15.53 -15.46
CA VAL A 2 0.50 -15.17 -14.08
C VAL A 2 -0.81 -14.77 -13.41
N SER A 3 -1.19 -15.43 -12.33
CA SER A 3 -2.50 -15.28 -11.70
C SER A 3 -2.54 -14.28 -10.54
N HIS A 4 -1.38 -13.96 -9.96
CA HIS A 4 -1.26 -13.06 -8.81
C HIS A 4 -0.23 -11.97 -9.05
N LEU A 5 -0.38 -10.83 -8.37
CA LEU A 5 0.56 -9.72 -8.49
C LEU A 5 1.96 -10.10 -7.98
N GLY A 6 2.06 -10.85 -6.89
CA GLY A 6 3.33 -11.37 -6.40
C GLY A 6 4.05 -12.25 -7.41
N ASP A 7 3.33 -13.10 -8.13
CA ASP A 7 3.89 -13.91 -9.22
C ASP A 7 4.37 -13.03 -10.39
N LEU A 8 3.67 -11.94 -10.70
CA LEU A 8 4.10 -10.99 -11.72
C LEU A 8 5.41 -10.31 -11.34
N ILE A 9 5.48 -9.78 -10.11
CA ILE A 9 6.70 -9.17 -9.57
C ILE A 9 7.85 -10.17 -9.60
N LYS A 10 7.62 -11.38 -9.09
CA LYS A 10 8.60 -12.47 -9.08
C LYS A 10 9.11 -12.80 -10.49
N ARG A 11 8.21 -12.87 -11.46
CA ARG A 11 8.59 -13.08 -12.86
C ARG A 11 9.45 -11.96 -13.41
N ILE A 12 9.10 -10.70 -13.13
CA ILE A 12 9.88 -9.53 -13.60
C ILE A 12 11.29 -9.59 -13.01
N VAL A 13 11.43 -9.75 -11.70
CA VAL A 13 12.74 -9.72 -11.04
C VAL A 13 13.63 -10.91 -11.41
N LEU A 14 13.06 -12.09 -11.62
CA LEU A 14 13.80 -13.28 -12.01
C LEU A 14 14.20 -13.28 -13.49
N THR A 15 13.36 -12.72 -14.38
CA THR A 15 13.64 -12.78 -15.83
C THR A 15 14.42 -11.58 -16.33
N LYS A 16 14.28 -10.44 -15.69
CA LYS A 16 14.87 -9.16 -16.13
C LYS A 16 15.71 -8.49 -15.06
N GLY A 17 15.42 -8.72 -13.76
CA GLY A 17 16.13 -8.12 -12.63
C GLY A 17 17.46 -8.78 -12.27
N GLY A 18 17.76 -9.94 -12.84
CA GLY A 18 19.02 -10.67 -12.57
C GLY A 18 19.04 -11.41 -11.22
N LEU A 19 17.94 -11.42 -10.48
CA LEU A 19 17.82 -12.20 -9.25
C LEU A 19 17.58 -13.68 -9.56
N ILE A 20 17.97 -14.55 -8.64
CA ILE A 20 17.67 -15.98 -8.69
C ILE A 20 16.65 -16.36 -7.59
N ALA A 21 16.09 -17.55 -7.66
CA ALA A 21 15.02 -17.97 -6.74
C ALA A 21 15.41 -17.96 -5.25
N THR A 22 16.70 -18.10 -4.94
CA THR A 22 17.24 -18.04 -3.57
C THR A 22 17.30 -16.61 -3.01
N ASP A 23 17.26 -15.61 -3.88
CA ASP A 23 17.31 -14.19 -3.53
C ASP A 23 15.93 -13.63 -3.19
N ILE A 24 14.90 -14.49 -3.19
CA ILE A 24 13.52 -14.13 -2.91
C ILE A 24 13.07 -14.77 -1.60
N ASP A 25 12.43 -14.01 -0.73
CA ASP A 25 11.72 -14.56 0.42
C ASP A 25 10.33 -15.06 0.01
N ALA A 26 10.22 -16.38 -0.20
CA ALA A 26 8.97 -17.00 -0.66
C ALA A 26 7.79 -16.80 0.30
N SER A 27 8.06 -16.63 1.60
CA SER A 27 7.01 -16.40 2.61
C SER A 27 6.34 -15.05 2.43
N SER A 28 7.12 -13.99 2.22
CA SER A 28 6.58 -12.65 2.00
C SER A 28 5.71 -12.55 0.76
N PHE A 29 6.08 -13.24 -0.32
CA PHE A 29 5.27 -13.30 -1.54
C PHE A 29 3.95 -14.04 -1.32
N THR A 30 3.94 -15.13 -0.52
CA THR A 30 2.72 -15.84 -0.17
C THR A 30 1.78 -15.00 0.71
N GLU A 31 2.34 -14.29 1.69
CA GLU A 31 1.60 -13.36 2.53
C GLU A 31 1.04 -12.19 1.73
N PHE A 32 1.83 -11.65 0.81
CA PHE A 32 1.43 -10.59 -0.10
C PHE A 32 0.25 -11.02 -0.98
N ASP A 33 0.35 -12.17 -1.63
CA ASP A 33 -0.72 -12.72 -2.46
C ASP A 33 -1.99 -12.98 -1.63
N THR A 34 -1.84 -13.41 -0.38
CA THR A 34 -2.98 -13.60 0.55
C THR A 34 -3.62 -12.25 0.92
N ALA A 35 -2.83 -11.23 1.21
CA ALA A 35 -3.33 -9.91 1.57
C ALA A 35 -3.96 -9.16 0.39
N THR A 36 -3.58 -9.52 -0.83
CA THR A 36 -4.11 -8.96 -2.09
C THR A 36 -5.09 -9.89 -2.81
N THR A 37 -5.65 -10.90 -2.12
CA THR A 37 -6.56 -11.89 -2.74
C THR A 37 -7.82 -11.30 -3.35
N THR A 38 -8.29 -10.15 -2.93
CA THR A 38 -9.37 -9.42 -3.60
C THR A 38 -8.97 -8.95 -4.99
N ILE A 39 -7.67 -8.83 -5.26
CA ILE A 39 -7.06 -8.50 -6.54
C ILE A 39 -6.58 -9.82 -7.19
N GLN A 40 -7.45 -10.82 -7.22
CA GLN A 40 -7.17 -12.07 -7.92
C GLN A 40 -7.24 -11.86 -9.43
N TYR A 41 -6.47 -12.70 -10.15
CA TYR A 41 -6.53 -12.89 -11.59
C TYR A 41 -5.67 -11.97 -12.46
N GLY A 42 -4.56 -11.46 -11.95
CA GLY A 42 -3.55 -10.86 -12.83
C GLY A 42 -4.08 -9.74 -13.72
N ASP A 43 -5.15 -9.11 -13.29
CA ASP A 43 -5.84 -8.07 -14.05
C ASP A 43 -5.13 -6.73 -13.90
N LEU A 44 -3.80 -6.76 -14.01
CA LEU A 44 -2.96 -5.60 -14.15
C LEU A 44 -2.52 -5.47 -15.61
N GLY A 45 -2.83 -4.34 -16.19
CA GLY A 45 -2.44 -3.99 -17.55
C GLY A 45 -1.39 -2.90 -17.53
N TYR A 46 -0.13 -3.26 -17.70
CA TYR A 46 0.96 -2.28 -17.80
C TYR A 46 1.70 -2.44 -19.13
N TYR A 47 1.90 -1.32 -19.80
CA TYR A 47 2.72 -1.26 -21.01
C TYR A 47 4.11 -0.75 -20.66
N VAL A 48 5.12 -1.55 -20.91
CA VAL A 48 6.52 -1.20 -20.66
C VAL A 48 7.12 -0.65 -21.96
N PRO A 49 7.46 0.65 -22.05
CA PRO A 49 8.21 1.19 -23.17
C PRO A 49 9.59 0.52 -23.30
N GLU A 50 10.14 0.51 -24.51
CA GLU A 50 11.49 0.01 -24.74
C GLU A 50 12.52 0.87 -23.98
N GLY A 51 13.42 0.20 -23.24
CA GLY A 51 14.47 0.87 -22.46
C GLY A 51 14.03 1.33 -21.06
N GLU A 52 12.81 1.02 -20.61
CA GLU A 52 12.35 1.37 -19.26
C GLU A 52 13.14 0.62 -18.18
N ASN A 53 13.39 1.31 -17.05
CA ASN A 53 14.07 0.72 -15.91
C ASN A 53 13.11 -0.21 -15.15
N ILE A 54 13.59 -1.41 -14.80
CA ILE A 54 12.82 -2.39 -14.05
C ILE A 54 12.31 -1.83 -12.71
N LEU A 55 13.11 -1.02 -12.02
CA LEU A 55 12.72 -0.42 -10.75
C LEU A 55 11.54 0.54 -10.94
N ASN A 56 11.54 1.36 -11.98
CA ASN A 56 10.41 2.24 -12.30
C ASN A 56 9.14 1.44 -12.56
N VAL A 57 9.26 0.34 -13.32
CA VAL A 57 8.12 -0.56 -13.59
C VAL A 57 7.57 -1.17 -12.30
N LEU A 58 8.45 -1.62 -11.40
CA LEU A 58 8.03 -2.17 -10.12
C LEU A 58 7.39 -1.09 -9.23
N ASP A 59 8.03 0.07 -9.14
CA ASP A 59 7.52 1.19 -8.33
C ASP A 59 6.13 1.61 -8.79
N GLU A 60 5.90 1.74 -10.09
CA GLU A 60 4.58 2.11 -10.63
C GLU A 60 3.52 1.02 -10.38
N LEU A 61 3.87 -0.25 -10.58
CA LEU A 61 2.94 -1.36 -10.35
C LEU A 61 2.54 -1.51 -8.88
N ILE A 62 3.50 -1.36 -7.98
CA ILE A 62 3.33 -1.67 -6.56
C ILE A 62 2.77 -0.47 -5.80
N SER A 63 3.26 0.74 -6.06
CA SER A 63 2.87 1.94 -5.32
C SER A 63 1.37 2.25 -5.46
N SER A 64 0.79 1.99 -6.62
CA SER A 64 -0.64 2.22 -6.88
C SER A 64 -1.55 1.41 -5.94
N LEU A 65 -1.07 0.28 -5.43
CA LEU A 65 -1.79 -0.59 -4.50
C LEU A 65 -1.38 -0.38 -3.03
N GLY A 66 -0.51 0.60 -2.74
CA GLY A 66 0.04 0.82 -1.40
C GLY A 66 0.92 -0.34 -0.93
N ALA A 67 1.55 -1.02 -1.89
CA ALA A 67 2.50 -2.09 -1.66
C ALA A 67 3.94 -1.54 -1.68
N PHE A 68 4.87 -2.34 -1.21
CA PHE A 68 6.30 -2.01 -1.19
C PHE A 68 7.13 -3.25 -1.45
N TYR A 69 8.37 -3.05 -1.86
CA TYR A 69 9.40 -4.08 -1.87
C TYR A 69 10.68 -3.56 -1.20
N THR A 70 11.43 -4.46 -0.62
CA THR A 70 12.70 -4.17 0.04
C THR A 70 13.57 -5.42 0.09
N PHE A 71 14.80 -5.27 0.56
CA PHE A 71 15.64 -6.42 0.91
C PHE A 71 15.66 -6.59 2.42
N ASP A 72 15.47 -7.82 2.88
CA ASP A 72 15.64 -8.19 4.28
C ASP A 72 17.13 -8.17 4.70
N ARG A 73 17.40 -8.43 5.98
CA ARG A 73 18.78 -8.50 6.48
C ARG A 73 19.59 -9.64 5.91
N ALA A 74 18.96 -10.67 5.37
CA ALA A 74 19.62 -11.77 4.68
C ALA A 74 19.90 -11.46 3.20
N GLY A 75 19.52 -10.27 2.72
CA GLY A 75 19.67 -9.85 1.34
C GLY A 75 18.62 -10.45 0.39
N LYS A 76 17.52 -10.99 0.91
CA LYS A 76 16.44 -11.50 0.09
C LYS A 76 15.42 -10.43 -0.20
N LEU A 77 14.90 -10.44 -1.41
CA LEU A 77 13.80 -9.57 -1.82
C LEU A 77 12.52 -9.98 -1.08
N VAL A 78 11.95 -9.02 -0.37
CA VAL A 78 10.67 -9.09 0.36
C VAL A 78 9.68 -8.16 -0.31
N VAL A 79 8.45 -8.58 -0.43
CA VAL A 79 7.32 -7.76 -0.90
C VAL A 79 6.24 -7.72 0.17
N GLY A 80 5.56 -6.59 0.31
CA GLY A 80 4.48 -6.44 1.27
C GLY A 80 3.47 -5.39 0.85
N VAL A 81 2.34 -5.40 1.50
CA VAL A 81 1.29 -4.38 1.35
C VAL A 81 0.86 -3.89 2.72
N LEU A 82 0.53 -2.62 2.82
CA LEU A 82 0.02 -2.07 4.07
C LEU A 82 -1.33 -2.72 4.40
N THR A 83 -1.37 -3.32 5.57
CA THR A 83 -2.56 -3.94 6.15
C THR A 83 -2.79 -3.40 7.56
N GLU A 84 -3.96 -3.67 8.13
CA GLU A 84 -4.20 -3.35 9.54
C GLU A 84 -3.14 -3.99 10.45
N PRO A 85 -2.79 -3.31 11.57
CA PRO A 85 -1.92 -3.92 12.57
C PRO A 85 -2.49 -5.27 13.05
N SER A 86 -1.63 -6.28 13.15
CA SER A 86 -2.04 -7.59 13.66
C SER A 86 -2.52 -7.49 15.12
N VAL A 87 -3.42 -8.37 15.52
CA VAL A 87 -3.86 -8.50 16.92
C VAL A 87 -2.67 -8.90 17.81
N THR A 88 -1.74 -9.68 17.28
CA THR A 88 -0.53 -10.11 18.00
C THR A 88 0.65 -9.25 17.58
N ALA A 89 1.25 -8.56 18.55
CA ALA A 89 2.50 -7.82 18.35
C ALA A 89 3.71 -8.77 18.50
N LYS A 90 4.75 -8.54 17.69
CA LYS A 90 6.04 -9.25 17.84
C LYS A 90 6.81 -8.77 19.07
N GLU A 91 6.69 -7.47 19.40
CA GLU A 91 7.39 -6.85 20.54
C GLU A 91 6.49 -5.78 21.17
N THR A 92 6.69 -5.51 22.47
CA THR A 92 6.00 -4.45 23.19
C THR A 92 7.01 -3.47 23.74
N PHE A 93 6.82 -2.18 23.43
CA PHE A 93 7.66 -1.09 23.92
C PHE A 93 6.93 -0.28 24.98
N THR A 94 7.62 -0.07 26.09
CA THR A 94 7.18 0.76 27.22
C THR A 94 8.09 2.00 27.33
N ASP A 95 7.86 2.83 28.35
CA ASP A 95 8.72 3.97 28.67
C ASP A 95 10.18 3.59 28.99
N ILE A 96 10.44 2.34 29.35
CA ILE A 96 11.78 1.84 29.69
C ILE A 96 12.66 1.69 28.45
N GLU A 97 12.08 1.16 27.36
CA GLU A 97 12.79 0.90 26.11
C GLU A 97 12.84 2.12 25.19
N LEU A 98 11.89 3.04 25.34
CA LEU A 98 11.76 4.21 24.48
C LEU A 98 12.72 5.34 24.89
N ILE A 99 13.57 5.76 23.96
CA ILE A 99 14.39 6.97 24.11
C ILE A 99 13.51 8.21 23.84
N SER A 100 12.71 8.16 22.79
CA SER A 100 11.80 9.25 22.44
C SER A 100 10.61 8.74 21.64
N ILE A 101 9.49 9.47 21.76
CA ILE A 101 8.30 9.29 20.93
C ILE A 101 7.76 10.65 20.54
N SER A 102 7.38 10.81 19.29
CA SER A 102 6.70 11.99 18.78
C SER A 102 5.58 11.60 17.84
N ARG A 103 4.40 12.18 18.04
CA ARG A 103 3.26 12.03 17.12
C ARG A 103 3.52 12.89 15.89
N ARG A 104 3.56 12.27 14.71
CA ARG A 104 3.82 12.94 13.43
C ARG A 104 2.54 13.47 12.82
N SER A 105 1.49 12.66 12.82
CA SER A 105 0.17 13.06 12.34
C SER A 105 -0.92 12.33 13.10
N VAL A 106 -2.07 12.96 13.15
CA VAL A 106 -3.35 12.33 13.48
C VAL A 106 -4.00 12.03 12.14
N GLY A 107 -4.20 10.76 11.82
CA GLY A 107 -4.88 10.37 10.60
C GLY A 107 -6.36 10.60 10.74
N ILE A 108 -6.86 11.68 10.11
CA ILE A 108 -8.30 11.91 10.01
C ILE A 108 -8.86 10.83 9.07
N PRO A 109 -9.90 10.09 9.48
CA PRO A 109 -10.52 9.09 8.62
C PRO A 109 -11.07 9.69 7.33
N SER A 110 -10.97 8.95 6.24
CA SER A 110 -11.61 9.33 4.97
C SER A 110 -13.02 8.74 4.86
N VAL A 111 -13.93 9.50 4.24
CA VAL A 111 -15.33 9.07 3.99
C VAL A 111 -15.41 8.15 2.80
N SER A 112 -14.61 8.41 1.78
CA SER A 112 -14.58 7.65 0.55
C SER A 112 -13.18 7.48 0.01
N GLN A 113 -12.99 6.41 -0.76
CA GLN A 113 -11.77 6.13 -1.52
C GLN A 113 -12.13 6.01 -2.99
N THR A 114 -11.39 6.68 -3.86
CA THR A 114 -11.56 6.60 -5.30
C THR A 114 -10.31 6.02 -5.94
N VAL A 115 -10.52 5.03 -6.80
CA VAL A 115 -9.46 4.30 -7.49
C VAL A 115 -9.70 4.41 -8.99
N GLY A 116 -8.70 4.92 -9.72
CA GLY A 116 -8.69 4.91 -11.17
C GLY A 116 -8.27 3.54 -11.71
N THR A 117 -9.03 3.01 -12.65
CA THR A 117 -8.80 1.68 -13.27
C THR A 117 -8.78 1.78 -14.78
N ARG A 118 -8.44 0.69 -15.45
CA ARG A 118 -8.50 0.56 -16.91
C ARG A 118 -7.77 1.69 -17.63
N LYS A 119 -6.52 1.94 -17.25
CA LYS A 119 -5.69 2.98 -17.86
C LYS A 119 -5.74 2.94 -19.38
N GLN A 120 -6.03 4.07 -19.97
CA GLN A 120 -6.01 4.28 -21.40
C GLN A 120 -4.71 4.96 -21.80
N TRP A 121 -3.89 4.27 -22.55
CA TRP A 121 -2.56 4.76 -22.97
C TRP A 121 -2.63 5.84 -24.06
N LYS A 122 -3.81 6.01 -24.65
CA LYS A 122 -4.11 7.08 -25.59
C LYS A 122 -5.51 7.60 -25.33
N VAL A 123 -5.60 8.82 -24.87
CA VAL A 123 -6.85 9.56 -24.72
C VAL A 123 -7.23 10.18 -26.04
N PHE A 124 -8.50 10.11 -26.42
CA PHE A 124 -9.02 10.64 -27.67
C PHE A 124 -9.79 11.92 -27.40
N SER A 125 -9.64 12.92 -28.28
CA SER A 125 -10.48 14.10 -28.31
C SER A 125 -11.75 13.86 -29.15
N GLU A 126 -12.79 14.67 -28.97
CA GLU A 126 -14.01 14.56 -29.79
C GLU A 126 -13.71 14.56 -31.30
N GLY A 127 -12.70 15.33 -31.74
CA GLY A 127 -12.30 15.43 -33.16
C GLY A 127 -11.64 14.15 -33.71
N ASP A 128 -11.18 13.27 -32.84
CA ASP A 128 -10.54 12.00 -33.22
C ASP A 128 -11.53 10.83 -33.30
N MET A 129 -12.81 11.08 -32.94
CA MET A 129 -13.83 10.05 -32.83
C MET A 129 -14.81 10.06 -33.99
N ALA A 130 -15.23 8.88 -34.43
CA ALA A 130 -16.31 8.76 -35.42
C ALA A 130 -17.66 9.17 -34.81
N GLY A 131 -18.55 9.72 -35.63
CA GLY A 131 -19.86 10.20 -35.17
C GLY A 131 -20.71 9.14 -34.43
N ALA A 132 -20.57 7.86 -34.78
CA ALA A 132 -21.23 6.77 -34.08
C ALA A 132 -20.73 6.62 -32.62
N VAL A 133 -19.46 6.92 -32.35
CA VAL A 133 -18.86 6.88 -31.03
C VAL A 133 -19.31 8.10 -30.21
N LEU A 134 -19.40 9.27 -30.84
CA LEU A 134 -19.84 10.49 -30.18
C LEU A 134 -21.30 10.41 -29.68
N SER A 135 -22.12 9.61 -30.36
CA SER A 135 -23.53 9.38 -29.94
C SER A 135 -23.68 8.34 -28.83
N ASP A 136 -22.66 7.56 -28.53
CA ASP A 136 -22.62 6.59 -27.43
C ASP A 136 -21.87 7.21 -26.23
N GLU A 137 -22.60 7.90 -25.37
CA GLU A 137 -22.03 8.65 -24.25
C GLU A 137 -21.14 7.81 -23.31
N PRO A 138 -21.52 6.59 -22.86
CA PRO A 138 -20.65 5.75 -22.05
C PRO A 138 -19.34 5.38 -22.73
N TYR A 139 -19.39 5.08 -24.04
CA TYR A 139 -18.20 4.71 -24.79
C TYR A 139 -17.32 5.93 -25.08
N ARG A 140 -17.91 7.07 -25.40
CA ARG A 140 -17.20 8.36 -25.55
C ARG A 140 -16.45 8.71 -24.28
N ASN A 141 -17.16 8.76 -23.11
CA ASN A 141 -16.55 9.07 -21.82
C ASN A 141 -15.38 8.13 -21.50
N ARG A 142 -15.50 6.85 -21.89
CA ARG A 142 -14.41 5.89 -21.73
C ARG A 142 -13.16 6.26 -22.56
N LEU A 143 -13.33 6.79 -23.75
CA LEU A 143 -12.22 7.15 -24.64
C LEU A 143 -11.60 8.52 -24.32
N GLU A 144 -12.37 9.43 -23.71
CA GLU A 144 -11.94 10.78 -23.32
C GLU A 144 -11.18 10.80 -21.99
N ASN A 145 -11.31 9.77 -21.17
CA ASN A 145 -10.67 9.71 -19.85
C ASN A 145 -9.53 8.71 -19.83
N GLU A 146 -8.42 9.11 -19.20
CA GLU A 146 -7.27 8.22 -19.02
C GLU A 146 -7.59 7.03 -18.11
N PHE A 147 -8.42 7.23 -17.10
CA PHE A 147 -8.86 6.20 -16.16
C PHE A 147 -10.38 6.18 -16.05
N VAL A 148 -10.90 5.05 -15.63
CA VAL A 148 -12.29 4.90 -15.17
C VAL A 148 -12.25 4.87 -13.65
N ASP A 149 -13.02 5.74 -13.01
CA ASP A 149 -13.03 5.90 -11.57
C ASP A 149 -14.05 4.97 -10.93
N GLU A 150 -13.60 4.26 -9.89
CA GLU A 150 -14.44 3.44 -9.03
C GLU A 150 -14.29 3.93 -7.60
N SER A 151 -15.41 4.13 -6.91
CA SER A 151 -15.42 4.69 -5.57
C SER A 151 -16.14 3.78 -4.59
N TYR A 152 -15.65 3.75 -3.35
CA TYR A 152 -16.33 3.16 -2.22
C TYR A 152 -16.49 4.21 -1.12
N GLU A 153 -17.72 4.40 -0.63
CA GLU A 153 -18.08 5.39 0.38
C GLU A 153 -18.64 4.70 1.63
N ASP A 154 -18.22 5.19 2.81
CA ASP A 154 -18.80 4.83 4.10
C ASP A 154 -19.27 6.08 4.85
N LEU A 155 -20.53 6.41 4.71
CA LEU A 155 -21.18 7.57 5.36
C LEU A 155 -21.16 7.48 6.89
N THR A 156 -20.98 6.29 7.47
CA THR A 156 -20.91 6.14 8.93
C THR A 156 -19.67 6.81 9.51
N VAL A 157 -18.60 6.94 8.71
CA VAL A 157 -17.39 7.66 9.10
C VAL A 157 -17.70 9.12 9.37
N LYS A 158 -18.48 9.77 8.51
CA LYS A 158 -18.83 11.19 8.67
C LYS A 158 -19.71 11.47 9.89
N THR A 159 -20.50 10.49 10.33
CA THR A 159 -21.30 10.63 11.56
C THR A 159 -20.44 10.63 12.82
N LYS A 160 -19.28 9.98 12.79
CA LYS A 160 -18.33 9.90 13.92
C LYS A 160 -17.26 11.00 13.84
N HIS A 161 -16.82 11.32 12.63
CA HIS A 161 -15.74 12.25 12.34
C HIS A 161 -16.24 13.34 11.39
N LEU A 162 -16.75 14.43 11.93
CA LEU A 162 -17.38 15.53 11.17
C LEU A 162 -16.41 16.19 10.17
N LEU A 163 -15.10 16.11 10.42
CA LEU A 163 -14.05 16.65 9.57
C LEU A 163 -13.53 15.64 8.55
N ALA A 164 -14.14 14.44 8.47
CA ALA A 164 -13.74 13.44 7.49
C ALA A 164 -14.07 13.92 6.08
N GLU A 165 -13.09 13.82 5.19
CA GLU A 165 -13.17 14.22 3.79
C GLU A 165 -12.98 13.00 2.87
N GLU A 166 -13.22 13.20 1.59
CA GLU A 166 -12.89 12.20 0.57
C GLU A 166 -11.37 12.10 0.43
N ALA A 167 -10.86 10.89 0.23
CA ALA A 167 -9.44 10.70 -0.04
C ALA A 167 -9.09 11.15 -1.46
N GLU A 168 -7.83 11.53 -1.65
CA GLU A 168 -7.31 11.77 -3.00
C GLU A 168 -7.41 10.49 -3.84
N LYS A 169 -7.79 10.67 -5.10
CA LYS A 169 -7.87 9.59 -6.08
C LYS A 169 -6.50 8.93 -6.25
N VAL A 170 -6.48 7.61 -6.30
CA VAL A 170 -5.28 6.83 -6.61
C VAL A 170 -5.48 6.09 -7.92
N ASP A 171 -4.69 6.43 -8.92
CA ASP A 171 -4.70 5.75 -10.21
C ASP A 171 -3.93 4.43 -10.13
N THR A 172 -4.52 3.37 -10.69
CA THR A 172 -3.97 2.02 -10.67
C THR A 172 -3.91 1.43 -12.09
N TYR A 173 -3.18 0.34 -12.21
CA TYR A 173 -3.10 -0.42 -13.45
C TYR A 173 -4.08 -1.61 -13.49
N LEU A 174 -5.11 -1.59 -12.63
CA LEU A 174 -6.17 -2.59 -12.65
C LEU A 174 -6.99 -2.50 -13.94
N THR A 175 -7.26 -3.64 -14.56
CA THR A 175 -7.95 -3.72 -15.86
C THR A 175 -9.46 -3.89 -15.75
N CYS A 176 -9.99 -4.12 -14.54
CA CYS A 176 -11.41 -4.32 -14.28
C CYS A 176 -11.95 -3.31 -13.26
N ASN A 177 -13.12 -2.76 -13.50
CA ASN A 177 -13.85 -1.91 -12.58
C ASN A 177 -14.18 -2.64 -11.26
N CYS A 178 -14.53 -3.92 -11.35
CA CYS A 178 -14.82 -4.74 -10.17
C CYS A 178 -13.64 -4.78 -9.18
N LEU A 179 -12.42 -4.88 -9.70
CA LEU A 179 -11.21 -4.86 -8.86
C LEU A 179 -10.93 -3.47 -8.29
N GLY A 180 -11.22 -2.42 -9.06
CA GLY A 180 -11.14 -1.05 -8.57
C GLY A 180 -12.04 -0.79 -7.38
N TYR A 181 -13.28 -1.27 -7.46
CA TYR A 181 -14.23 -1.17 -6.35
C TYR A 181 -13.75 -1.95 -5.10
N GLU A 182 -13.26 -3.17 -5.26
CA GLU A 182 -12.73 -3.97 -4.14
C GLU A 182 -11.47 -3.33 -3.54
N GLU A 183 -10.60 -2.72 -4.36
CA GLU A 183 -9.43 -1.99 -3.88
C GLU A 183 -9.84 -0.70 -3.14
N ALA A 184 -10.81 0.05 -3.65
CA ALA A 184 -11.38 1.21 -2.96
C ALA A 184 -11.96 0.81 -1.59
N LYS A 185 -12.67 -0.31 -1.53
CA LYS A 185 -13.21 -0.87 -0.30
C LYS A 185 -12.10 -1.31 0.67
N ARG A 186 -11.04 -1.95 0.19
CA ARG A 186 -9.87 -2.32 1.01
C ARG A 186 -9.20 -1.08 1.60
N LYS A 187 -8.99 -0.05 0.78
CA LYS A 187 -8.43 1.23 1.24
C LYS A 187 -9.35 1.90 2.26
N GLN A 188 -10.67 1.87 2.05
CA GLN A 188 -11.62 2.42 3.01
C GLN A 188 -11.57 1.69 4.35
N THR A 189 -11.38 0.38 4.37
CA THR A 189 -11.16 -0.37 5.61
C THR A 189 -9.91 0.11 6.37
N LEU A 190 -8.84 0.45 5.64
CA LEU A 190 -7.60 0.94 6.25
C LEU A 190 -7.70 2.39 6.74
N TYR A 191 -8.31 3.27 5.93
CA TYR A 191 -8.27 4.71 6.15
C TYR A 191 -9.61 5.32 6.62
N GLY A 192 -10.65 4.51 6.73
CA GLY A 192 -11.94 4.90 7.30
C GLY A 192 -11.98 4.93 8.83
N VAL A 193 -10.85 4.65 9.48
CA VAL A 193 -10.68 4.71 10.93
C VAL A 193 -9.53 5.64 11.31
N GLU A 194 -9.61 6.23 12.52
CA GLU A 194 -8.55 7.10 13.01
C GLU A 194 -7.25 6.30 13.20
N ARG A 195 -6.20 6.74 12.55
CA ARG A 195 -4.87 6.14 12.61
C ARG A 195 -3.83 7.21 12.94
N ASP A 196 -2.94 6.88 13.84
CA ASP A 196 -1.84 7.74 14.22
C ASP A 196 -0.54 7.31 13.57
N LEU A 197 0.29 8.28 13.23
CA LEU A 197 1.67 8.04 12.85
C LEU A 197 2.60 8.56 13.94
N PHE A 198 3.36 7.68 14.57
CA PHE A 198 4.38 8.03 15.53
C PHE A 198 5.77 7.77 14.97
N LYS A 199 6.69 8.65 15.33
CA LYS A 199 8.12 8.39 15.22
C LYS A 199 8.65 8.04 16.60
N ILE A 200 9.19 6.85 16.74
CA ILE A 200 9.77 6.34 17.98
C ILE A 200 11.26 6.09 17.79
N LYS A 201 12.00 6.25 18.87
CA LYS A 201 13.41 5.92 18.96
C LYS A 201 13.61 4.99 20.15
N VAL A 202 14.22 3.86 19.91
CA VAL A 202 14.40 2.80 20.92
C VAL A 202 15.85 2.37 21.00
N LYS A 203 16.22 1.78 22.14
CA LYS A 203 17.55 1.18 22.35
C LYS A 203 17.53 -0.29 21.97
N THR A 204 18.57 -0.73 21.31
CA THR A 204 19.16 -2.08 21.25
C THR A 204 18.33 -3.30 20.86
N GLN A 205 17.04 -3.34 21.02
CA GLN A 205 16.30 -4.60 20.94
C GLN A 205 15.72 -4.98 19.56
N PRO A 206 15.46 -4.04 18.65
CA PRO A 206 14.64 -4.35 17.49
C PRO A 206 15.37 -4.92 16.27
N PHE A 207 16.56 -5.44 16.43
CA PHE A 207 17.28 -6.12 15.32
C PHE A 207 16.55 -7.36 14.76
N MET A 208 15.46 -7.78 15.38
CA MET A 208 14.58 -8.85 14.88
C MET A 208 13.30 -8.34 14.22
N LEU A 209 13.10 -7.02 14.21
CA LEU A 209 11.93 -6.42 13.60
C LEU A 209 12.23 -6.03 12.15
N GLU A 210 11.24 -6.25 11.30
CA GLU A 210 11.27 -5.93 9.87
C GLU A 210 10.16 -4.93 9.52
N LEU A 211 10.24 -4.34 8.32
CA LEU A 211 9.14 -3.54 7.80
C LEU A 211 7.85 -4.36 7.77
N ASN A 212 6.74 -3.70 8.04
CA ASN A 212 5.41 -4.30 8.11
C ASN A 212 5.16 -5.22 9.33
N ASP A 213 6.12 -5.34 10.25
CA ASP A 213 5.87 -6.01 11.51
C ASP A 213 4.92 -5.19 12.39
N THR A 214 4.16 -5.89 13.23
CA THR A 214 3.31 -5.25 14.24
C THR A 214 4.02 -5.23 15.57
N ILE A 215 4.11 -4.04 16.15
CA ILE A 215 4.59 -3.82 17.52
C ILE A 215 3.48 -3.23 18.37
N GLN A 216 3.57 -3.38 19.68
CA GLN A 216 2.68 -2.71 20.63
C GLN A 216 3.45 -1.59 21.33
N ILE A 217 2.83 -0.42 21.46
CA ILE A 217 3.35 0.68 22.27
C ILE A 217 2.41 0.88 23.47
N LYS A 218 2.99 0.88 24.67
CA LYS A 218 2.24 1.09 25.92
C LYS A 218 2.88 2.21 26.73
N LEU A 219 2.19 3.36 26.82
CA LEU A 219 2.65 4.57 27.50
C LEU A 219 1.48 5.33 28.11
N ASP A 220 1.69 6.02 29.21
CA ASP A 220 0.68 6.84 29.90
C ASP A 220 0.42 8.20 29.21
N ARG A 221 0.52 8.24 27.87
CA ARG A 221 0.27 9.45 27.05
C ARG A 221 -0.18 9.07 25.66
N TYR A 222 -0.75 10.02 24.94
CA TYR A 222 -1.28 9.87 23.57
C TYR A 222 -2.40 8.82 23.44
N GLY A 223 -3.05 8.40 24.55
CA GLY A 223 -4.05 7.33 24.53
C GLY A 223 -3.47 5.92 24.35
N LEU A 224 -2.17 5.74 24.67
CA LEU A 224 -1.46 4.46 24.54
C LEU A 224 -1.37 3.66 25.85
N ASP A 225 -2.07 4.07 26.90
CA ASP A 225 -2.07 3.49 28.25
C ASP A 225 -2.49 2.02 28.28
N ASN A 226 -3.43 1.62 27.42
CA ASN A 226 -3.89 0.25 27.28
C ASN A 226 -3.04 -0.60 26.31
N GLY A 227 -2.02 0.01 25.68
CA GLY A 227 -1.25 -0.59 24.59
C GLY A 227 -1.98 -0.51 23.25
N LYS A 228 -1.33 0.03 22.22
CA LYS A 228 -1.85 0.13 20.87
C LYS A 228 -0.92 -0.60 19.92
N ASN A 229 -1.49 -1.49 19.13
CA ASN A 229 -0.76 -2.22 18.11
C ASN A 229 -0.57 -1.31 16.89
N MET A 230 0.65 -1.29 16.35
CA MET A 230 1.05 -0.43 15.23
C MET A 230 1.94 -1.18 14.27
N ARG A 231 1.82 -0.87 12.98
CA ARG A 231 2.69 -1.37 11.91
C ARG A 231 3.93 -0.53 11.79
N ILE A 232 5.08 -1.16 11.60
CA ILE A 232 6.33 -0.48 11.24
C ILE A 232 6.27 -0.13 9.75
N VAL A 233 6.27 1.18 9.46
CA VAL A 233 6.24 1.69 8.09
C VAL A 233 7.59 2.28 7.66
N SER A 234 8.48 2.53 8.61
CA SER A 234 9.86 2.93 8.35
C SER A 234 10.76 2.41 9.45
N LEU A 235 11.94 1.92 9.08
CA LEU A 235 12.92 1.36 9.99
C LEU A 235 14.30 1.91 9.62
N ASN A 236 14.99 2.53 10.59
CA ASN A 236 16.34 3.03 10.42
C ASN A 236 17.19 2.65 11.64
N GLU A 237 18.22 1.87 11.39
CA GLU A 237 19.10 1.32 12.41
C GLU A 237 20.45 2.06 12.43
N ASP A 238 20.82 2.56 13.60
CA ASP A 238 22.13 3.14 13.86
C ASP A 238 22.93 2.20 14.78
N ALA A 239 23.67 1.29 14.16
CA ALA A 239 24.46 0.29 14.89
C ALA A 239 25.57 0.91 15.75
N LEU A 240 26.09 2.10 15.37
CA LEU A 240 27.14 2.78 16.13
C LEU A 240 26.63 3.35 17.45
N LYS A 241 25.39 3.87 17.44
CA LYS A 241 24.74 4.40 18.63
C LYS A 241 23.91 3.38 19.38
N ASN A 242 23.75 2.21 18.78
CA ASN A 242 22.89 1.17 19.30
C ASN A 242 21.45 1.65 19.47
N GLU A 243 20.95 2.36 18.48
CA GLU A 243 19.63 2.98 18.46
C GLU A 243 18.88 2.61 17.17
N VAL A 244 17.59 2.42 17.30
CA VAL A 244 16.71 2.22 16.16
C VAL A 244 15.62 3.28 16.16
N THR A 245 15.44 3.91 15.01
CA THR A 245 14.36 4.86 14.77
C THR A 245 13.32 4.20 13.87
N MET A 246 12.08 4.16 14.32
CA MET A 246 10.96 3.59 13.56
C MET A 246 9.86 4.63 13.39
N GLU A 247 9.21 4.59 12.23
CA GLU A 247 7.90 5.20 12.08
C GLU A 247 6.86 4.09 12.11
N VAL A 248 5.83 4.29 12.95
CA VAL A 248 4.82 3.27 13.23
C VAL A 248 3.43 3.87 13.06
N TRP A 249 2.56 3.12 12.39
CA TRP A 249 1.22 3.50 12.00
C TRP A 249 0.18 2.56 12.59
N GLY A 250 -0.92 3.11 13.15
CA GLY A 250 -1.98 2.29 13.72
C GLY A 250 -3.05 3.06 14.47
#